data_817a5eb2fa5e8278fb11936086ea6f7c
#
_entry.id   817a5eb2fa5e8278fb11936086ea6f7c
#
_cell.length_a   1.000
_cell.length_b   1.000
_cell.length_c   1.000
_cell.angle_alpha   90.00
_cell.angle_beta   90.00
_cell.angle_gamma   90.00
#
_symmetry.space_group_name_H-M   'P 1'
#
loop_
_entity.id
_entity.type
_entity.pdbx_description
1 polymer ?
#
loop_
_entity_poly.entity_id
_entity_poly.type
_entity_poly.pdbx_seq_one_letter_code
_entity_poly.pdbx_strand_id
1 'polypeptide(L)'
;MGKPTSGIAVDGACSGNPGPAEYKIVDIATGKTLVERSIGIGTNNHAEFIGLCHAIYLYPNSDIYCDSITAMSWVKKKAANSKHHHPDIQRCVDMLNKTTKIPKIIKWDTKLHGEIPADFNRK
;
A
#
# COMPACT_ATOMS: atom_id res chain seq x y z
N MET A 1 17.66 -7.59 -14.57
CA MET A 1 16.69 -6.50 -14.67
C MET A 1 16.97 -5.44 -13.66
N GLY A 2 16.88 -4.19 -14.06
CA GLY A 2 17.20 -3.09 -13.21
C GLY A 2 16.09 -2.76 -12.22
N LYS A 3 16.43 -1.91 -11.26
CA LYS A 3 15.49 -1.35 -10.31
C LYS A 3 14.41 -0.55 -11.05
N PRO A 4 13.13 -0.65 -10.65
CA PRO A 4 12.09 0.18 -11.25
C PRO A 4 12.42 1.66 -11.15
N THR A 5 12.22 2.40 -12.24
CA THR A 5 12.53 3.83 -12.32
C THR A 5 11.29 4.70 -12.46
N SER A 6 10.12 4.10 -12.56
CA SER A 6 8.85 4.82 -12.64
C SER A 6 7.75 4.01 -12.00
N GLY A 7 6.61 4.65 -11.76
CA GLY A 7 5.46 4.04 -11.10
C GLY A 7 5.25 4.62 -9.71
N ILE A 8 4.39 3.97 -8.95
CA ILE A 8 3.98 4.40 -7.63
C ILE A 8 4.43 3.35 -6.61
N ALA A 9 5.02 3.79 -5.50
CA ALA A 9 5.39 2.90 -4.41
C ALA A 9 4.52 3.20 -3.19
N VAL A 10 4.12 2.14 -2.48
CA VAL A 10 3.27 2.25 -1.29
C VAL A 10 3.92 1.45 -0.16
N ASP A 11 3.96 2.02 1.03
CA ASP A 11 4.40 1.31 2.22
C ASP A 11 3.58 1.77 3.43
N GLY A 12 3.47 0.91 4.41
CA GLY A 12 2.80 1.21 5.67
C GLY A 12 3.70 0.96 6.84
N ALA A 13 3.40 1.60 7.96
CA ALA A 13 4.14 1.43 9.19
C ALA A 13 3.19 1.46 10.38
N CYS A 14 3.55 0.76 11.44
CA CYS A 14 2.74 0.67 12.64
C CYS A 14 3.65 0.66 13.87
N SER A 15 3.30 1.47 14.87
CA SER A 15 3.99 1.49 16.16
C SER A 15 3.23 0.60 17.13
N GLY A 16 3.67 -0.66 17.26
CA GLY A 16 2.87 -1.72 17.88
C GLY A 16 1.96 -2.34 16.81
N ASN A 17 1.43 -3.51 17.05
CA ASN A 17 0.65 -4.19 16.01
C ASN A 17 -0.50 -4.97 16.66
N PRO A 18 -1.66 -4.33 16.95
CA PRO A 18 -2.08 -3.00 16.49
C PRO A 18 -1.49 -1.84 17.29
N GLY A 19 -1.54 -0.66 16.67
CA GLY A 19 -1.07 0.59 17.26
C GLY A 19 -1.24 1.73 16.26
N PRO A 20 -0.71 2.92 16.55
CA PRO A 20 -0.75 4.02 15.58
C PRO A 20 -0.10 3.60 14.27
N ALA A 21 -0.83 3.72 13.18
CA ALA A 21 -0.40 3.25 11.87
C ALA A 21 -0.56 4.34 10.81
N GLU A 22 0.25 4.25 9.77
CA GLU A 22 0.25 5.23 8.68
C GLU A 22 0.76 4.60 7.40
N TYR A 23 0.49 5.25 6.28
CA TYR A 23 1.01 4.82 4.98
C TYR A 23 1.57 6.00 4.21
N LYS A 24 2.39 5.68 3.22
CA LYS A 24 3.02 6.67 2.35
C LYS A 24 2.93 6.19 0.90
N ILE A 25 2.66 7.13 0.01
CA ILE A 25 2.63 6.90 -1.44
C ILE A 25 3.67 7.82 -2.06
N VAL A 26 4.58 7.24 -2.84
CA VAL A 26 5.73 7.95 -3.41
C VAL A 26 5.79 7.74 -4.91
N ASP A 27 6.11 8.81 -5.65
CA ASP A 27 6.41 8.72 -7.07
C ASP A 27 7.85 8.21 -7.23
N ILE A 28 8.02 7.05 -7.85
CA ILE A 28 9.34 6.42 -7.97
C ILE A 28 10.28 7.27 -8.83
N ALA A 29 9.78 7.85 -9.92
CA ALA A 29 10.61 8.59 -10.86
C ALA A 29 11.28 9.80 -10.23
N THR A 30 10.58 10.50 -9.32
CA THR A 30 11.08 11.73 -8.72
C THR A 30 11.49 11.56 -7.26
N GLY A 31 11.07 10.48 -6.60
CA GLY A 31 11.25 10.29 -5.17
C GLY A 31 10.31 11.15 -4.32
N LYS A 32 9.38 11.85 -4.95
CA LYS A 32 8.48 12.76 -4.24
C LYS A 32 7.39 11.98 -3.50
N THR A 33 7.18 12.33 -2.23
CA THR A 33 6.07 11.82 -1.44
C THR A 33 4.78 12.49 -1.90
N LEU A 34 3.85 11.69 -2.42
CA LEU A 34 2.58 12.17 -2.94
C LEU A 34 1.52 12.21 -1.86
N VAL A 35 1.52 11.24 -0.95
CA VAL A 35 0.59 11.14 0.17
C VAL A 35 1.33 10.54 1.35
N GLU A 36 1.06 11.08 2.52
CA GLU A 36 1.49 10.49 3.79
C GLU A 36 0.35 10.71 4.77
N ARG A 37 -0.22 9.62 5.31
CA ARG A 37 -1.46 9.72 6.06
C ARG A 37 -1.52 8.72 7.20
N SER A 38 -1.98 9.18 8.36
CA SER A 38 -2.30 8.32 9.50
C SER A 38 -3.67 7.66 9.28
N ILE A 39 -3.79 6.40 9.69
CA ILE A 39 -5.08 5.70 9.70
C ILE A 39 -5.62 5.52 11.11
N GLY A 40 -4.97 6.15 12.11
CA GLY A 40 -5.31 5.90 13.52
C GLY A 40 -4.75 4.58 13.99
N ILE A 41 -5.48 3.87 14.84
CA ILE A 41 -5.04 2.59 15.38
C ILE A 41 -5.37 1.47 14.37
N GLY A 42 -4.37 0.69 14.02
CA GLY A 42 -4.53 -0.43 13.11
C GLY A 42 -3.30 -1.32 13.10
N THR A 43 -3.22 -2.20 12.12
CA THR A 43 -2.08 -3.10 11.94
C THR A 43 -1.25 -2.67 10.74
N ASN A 44 -0.05 -3.25 10.60
CA ASN A 44 0.75 -3.05 9.39
C ASN A 44 -0.06 -3.42 8.14
N ASN A 45 -0.80 -4.52 8.18
CA ASN A 45 -1.58 -4.97 7.04
C ASN A 45 -2.71 -3.98 6.71
N HIS A 46 -3.33 -3.38 7.73
CA HIS A 46 -4.33 -2.33 7.51
C HIS A 46 -3.72 -1.14 6.78
N ALA A 47 -2.58 -0.64 7.26
CA ALA A 47 -1.91 0.51 6.66
C ALA A 47 -1.50 0.22 5.21
N GLU A 48 -0.91 -0.95 4.96
CA GLU A 48 -0.51 -1.35 3.61
C GLU A 48 -1.72 -1.45 2.68
N PHE A 49 -2.79 -2.11 3.13
CA PHE A 49 -3.99 -2.29 2.31
C PHE A 49 -4.69 -0.97 2.02
N ILE A 50 -4.89 -0.13 3.03
CA ILE A 50 -5.55 1.16 2.86
C ILE A 50 -4.72 2.06 1.94
N GLY A 51 -3.38 2.07 2.15
CA GLY A 51 -2.48 2.82 1.28
C GLY A 51 -2.54 2.35 -0.16
N LEU A 52 -2.55 1.04 -0.36
CA LEU A 52 -2.62 0.44 -1.69
C LEU A 52 -3.95 0.82 -2.38
N CYS A 53 -5.06 0.76 -1.67
CA CYS A 53 -6.37 1.15 -2.21
C CYS A 53 -6.40 2.64 -2.57
N HIS A 54 -5.81 3.49 -1.74
CA HIS A 54 -5.72 4.92 -2.02
C HIS A 54 -4.90 5.18 -3.30
N ALA A 55 -3.78 4.48 -3.45
CA ALA A 55 -2.95 4.59 -4.66
C ALA A 55 -3.71 4.14 -5.90
N ILE A 56 -4.48 3.06 -5.81
CA ILE A 56 -5.32 2.56 -6.91
C ILE A 56 -6.35 3.63 -7.31
N TYR A 57 -6.96 4.26 -6.32
CA TYR A 57 -7.96 5.29 -6.56
C TYR A 57 -7.35 6.51 -7.27
N LEU A 58 -6.19 6.95 -6.82
CA LEU A 58 -5.55 8.16 -7.36
C LEU A 58 -4.82 7.91 -8.68
N TYR A 59 -4.24 6.73 -8.85
CA TYR A 59 -3.35 6.42 -9.98
C TYR A 59 -3.75 5.12 -10.67
N PRO A 60 -4.97 5.06 -11.23
CA PRO A 60 -5.48 3.79 -11.80
C PRO A 60 -4.75 3.34 -13.06
N ASN A 61 -3.93 4.19 -13.66
CA ASN A 61 -3.19 3.86 -14.87
C ASN A 61 -1.69 3.66 -14.64
N SER A 62 -1.24 3.69 -13.38
CA SER A 62 0.18 3.54 -13.04
C SER A 62 0.43 2.14 -12.49
N ASP A 63 1.63 1.60 -12.73
CA ASP A 63 2.09 0.42 -12.02
C ASP A 63 2.28 0.80 -10.55
N ILE A 64 1.82 -0.05 -9.65
CA ILE A 64 1.91 0.21 -8.21
C ILE A 64 2.74 -0.90 -7.55
N TYR A 65 3.76 -0.49 -6.82
CA TYR A 65 4.68 -1.39 -6.13
C TYR A 65 4.43 -1.36 -4.63
N CYS A 66 4.42 -2.53 -4.02
CA CYS A 66 4.41 -2.65 -2.56
C CYS A 66 5.18 -3.89 -2.15
N ASP A 67 5.57 -3.98 -0.89
CA ASP A 67 6.31 -5.15 -0.40
C ASP A 67 5.49 -6.06 0.50
N SER A 68 4.19 -5.81 0.61
CA SER A 68 3.28 -6.62 1.42
C SER A 68 2.50 -7.61 0.56
N ILE A 69 2.85 -8.89 0.66
CA ILE A 69 2.14 -9.96 -0.02
C ILE A 69 0.70 -10.04 0.48
N THR A 70 0.48 -9.84 1.77
CA THR A 70 -0.85 -9.87 2.37
C THR A 70 -1.76 -8.80 1.78
N ALA A 71 -1.27 -7.55 1.72
CA ALA A 71 -2.06 -6.45 1.14
C ALA A 71 -2.37 -6.69 -0.33
N MET A 72 -1.41 -7.18 -1.09
CA MET A 72 -1.61 -7.52 -2.50
C MET A 72 -2.68 -8.60 -2.67
N SER A 73 -2.66 -9.62 -1.82
CA SER A 73 -3.65 -10.69 -1.82
C SER A 73 -5.05 -10.14 -1.54
N TRP A 74 -5.17 -9.23 -0.56
CA TRP A 74 -6.46 -8.63 -0.23
C TRP A 74 -7.01 -7.80 -1.39
N VAL A 75 -6.16 -7.06 -2.09
CA VAL A 75 -6.59 -6.31 -3.28
C VAL A 75 -7.07 -7.27 -4.38
N LYS A 76 -6.32 -8.34 -4.63
CA LYS A 76 -6.66 -9.31 -5.67
C LYS A 76 -8.00 -9.99 -5.38
N LYS A 77 -8.25 -10.33 -4.12
CA LYS A 77 -9.49 -10.98 -3.69
C LYS A 77 -10.63 -10.00 -3.48
N LYS A 78 -10.33 -8.70 -3.42
CA LYS A 78 -11.29 -7.64 -3.07
C LYS A 78 -11.93 -7.92 -1.72
N ALA A 79 -11.14 -8.41 -0.78
CA ALA A 79 -11.57 -8.76 0.57
C ALA A 79 -10.37 -8.73 1.50
N ALA A 80 -10.56 -8.24 2.72
CA ALA A 80 -9.51 -8.18 3.72
C ALA A 80 -9.83 -9.15 4.85
N ASN A 81 -8.95 -10.14 5.04
CA ASN A 81 -9.11 -11.12 6.09
C ASN A 81 -8.23 -10.74 7.29
N SER A 82 -8.76 -9.90 8.17
CA SER A 82 -8.04 -9.40 9.33
C SER A 82 -8.76 -9.77 10.61
N LYS A 83 -7.97 -10.12 11.65
CA LYS A 83 -8.50 -10.38 12.99
C LYS A 83 -8.87 -9.10 13.71
N HIS A 84 -8.30 -7.98 13.31
CA HIS A 84 -8.55 -6.69 13.93
C HIS A 84 -9.46 -5.86 13.03
N HIS A 85 -10.39 -5.15 13.65
CA HIS A 85 -11.30 -4.29 12.91
C HIS A 85 -10.67 -2.91 12.66
N HIS A 86 -10.90 -2.37 11.47
CA HIS A 86 -10.58 -0.98 11.15
C HIS A 86 -11.72 -0.44 10.28
N PRO A 87 -12.28 0.73 10.60
CA PRO A 87 -13.46 1.24 9.91
C PRO A 87 -13.25 1.51 8.42
N ASP A 88 -12.02 1.80 7.99
CA ASP A 88 -11.75 2.10 6.58
C ASP A 88 -11.59 0.86 5.71
N ILE A 89 -11.46 -0.33 6.30
CA ILE A 89 -11.26 -1.56 5.53
C ILE A 89 -12.47 -1.84 4.64
N GLN A 90 -13.68 -1.77 5.19
CA GLN A 90 -14.89 -2.03 4.40
C GLN A 90 -15.05 -1.00 3.28
N ARG A 91 -14.72 0.25 3.55
CA ARG A 91 -14.75 1.32 2.55
C ARG A 91 -13.80 1.00 1.39
N CYS A 92 -12.61 0.52 1.69
CA CYS A 92 -11.64 0.12 0.67
C CYS A 92 -12.13 -1.07 -0.14
N VAL A 93 -12.70 -2.08 0.51
CA VAL A 93 -13.26 -3.24 -0.17
C VAL A 93 -14.40 -2.82 -1.10
N ASP A 94 -15.28 -1.94 -0.63
CA ASP A 94 -16.39 -1.42 -1.44
C ASP A 94 -15.85 -0.68 -2.67
N MET A 95 -14.82 0.13 -2.50
CA MET A 95 -14.18 0.84 -3.62
C MET A 95 -13.63 -0.14 -4.65
N LEU A 96 -12.93 -1.20 -4.20
CA LEU A 96 -12.38 -2.20 -5.10
C LEU A 96 -13.47 -2.92 -5.88
N ASN A 97 -14.60 -3.23 -5.23
CA ASN A 97 -15.71 -3.90 -5.89
C ASN A 97 -16.40 -3.02 -6.92
N LYS A 98 -16.32 -1.71 -6.78
CA LYS A 98 -16.90 -0.75 -7.74
C LYS A 98 -15.91 -0.37 -8.85
N THR A 99 -14.63 -0.70 -8.67
CA THR A 99 -13.58 -0.32 -9.62
C THR A 99 -13.57 -1.33 -10.77
N THR A 100 -13.71 -0.82 -12.01
CA THR A 100 -13.71 -1.69 -13.18
C THR A 100 -12.31 -2.02 -13.67
N LYS A 101 -11.33 -1.18 -13.35
CA LYS A 101 -9.94 -1.37 -13.77
C LYS A 101 -9.01 -1.18 -12.58
N ILE A 102 -8.33 -2.26 -12.21
CA ILE A 102 -7.30 -2.21 -11.17
C ILE A 102 -5.94 -2.22 -11.87
N PRO A 103 -5.05 -1.26 -11.55
CA PRO A 103 -3.73 -1.23 -12.16
C PRO A 103 -2.91 -2.45 -11.75
N LYS A 104 -1.81 -2.66 -12.45
CA LYS A 104 -0.90 -3.75 -12.12
C LYS A 104 -0.25 -3.48 -10.76
N ILE A 105 -0.38 -4.43 -9.84
CA ILE A 105 0.22 -4.36 -8.52
C ILE A 105 1.41 -5.31 -8.52
N ILE A 106 2.60 -4.79 -8.20
CA ILE A 106 3.85 -5.52 -8.34
C ILE A 106 4.55 -5.60 -6.99
N LYS A 107 5.00 -6.80 -6.63
CA LYS A 107 5.79 -7.00 -5.42
C LYS A 107 7.16 -6.32 -5.58
N TRP A 108 7.50 -5.44 -4.63
CA TRP A 108 8.84 -4.85 -4.59
C TRP A 108 9.83 -5.88 -4.07
N ASP A 109 10.91 -6.10 -4.80
CA ASP A 109 11.94 -7.05 -4.40
C ASP A 109 13.02 -6.34 -3.58
N THR A 110 12.86 -6.35 -2.26
CA THR A 110 13.77 -5.68 -1.35
C THR A 110 15.19 -6.26 -1.41
N LYS A 111 15.31 -7.56 -1.64
CA LYS A 111 16.62 -8.20 -1.75
C LYS A 111 17.39 -7.72 -2.98
N LEU A 112 16.66 -7.44 -4.06
CA LEU A 112 17.28 -7.04 -5.33
C LEU A 112 17.46 -5.53 -5.42
N HIS A 113 16.48 -4.75 -4.92
CA HIS A 113 16.43 -3.30 -5.13
C HIS A 113 16.70 -2.46 -3.87
N GLY A 114 16.87 -3.08 -2.70
CA GLY A 114 16.94 -2.36 -1.44
C GLY A 114 15.55 -1.96 -0.96
N GLU A 115 15.47 -1.05 -0.02
CA GLU A 115 14.20 -0.63 0.56
C GLU A 115 13.30 0.01 -0.48
N ILE A 116 11.98 -0.20 -0.36
CA ILE A 116 11.01 0.43 -1.23
C ILE A 116 11.08 1.97 -1.06
N PRO A 117 10.92 2.77 -2.14
CA PRO A 117 11.02 4.22 -2.03
C PRO A 117 10.09 4.87 -1.01
N ALA A 118 8.98 4.22 -0.68
CA ALA A 118 8.01 4.72 0.30
C ALA A 118 8.34 4.31 1.74
N ASP A 119 9.48 3.66 1.98
CA ASP A 119 9.87 3.14 3.29
C ASP A 119 9.93 4.24 4.36
N PHE A 120 9.41 3.90 5.56
CA PHE A 120 9.37 4.82 6.69
C PHE A 120 10.65 4.80 7.53
N ASN A 121 11.61 3.91 7.23
CA ASN A 121 12.82 3.72 8.03
C ASN A 121 12.54 3.35 9.50
N ARG A 122 11.43 2.70 9.75
CA ARG A 122 11.07 2.20 11.08
C ARG A 122 11.41 0.72 11.17
N LYS A 123 12.26 0.38 12.09
CA LYS A 123 12.67 -1.01 12.31
C LYS A 123 12.35 -1.44 13.72
#